data_f65018f9ef81f2bbdeb2f393f4d97942
#
_entry.id   f65018f9ef81f2bbdeb2f393f4d97942
#
_cell.length_a   1.000
_cell.length_b   1.000
_cell.length_c   1.000
_cell.angle_alpha   90.00
_cell.angle_beta   90.00
_cell.angle_gamma   90.00
#
_symmetry.space_group_name_H-M   'P 1'
#
loop_
_entity.id
_entity.type
_entity.pdbx_description
1 polymer ?
#
loop_
_entity_poly.entity_id
_entity_poly.type
_entity_poly.pdbx_seq_one_letter_code
_entity_poly.pdbx_strand_id
1 'polypeptide(L)'
;MRVGVALWILALAITVNVLVNLNHPEWSDRFPILGATVWLAILLAIPLRSPDWSQIPGALRGALFLLALVTIASMMPVEHLPAASWQTAFGLGFVSAVFDNIPLTALALKQGGYDWGVLAYAVGFGGSMIWFGSSAGVALTSMYPEGRSAWQWLRHGWHVALGYVVGFAVLMLALGWQPHATLKSVTPSARVIDGSISRA
;
A
#
# COMPACT_ATOMS: atom_id res chain seq x y z
N MET A 1 26.16 6.32 12.08
CA MET A 1 25.43 7.62 11.98
C MET A 1 24.34 7.65 10.87
N ARG A 2 24.63 7.20 9.61
CA ARG A 2 23.60 7.19 8.52
C ARG A 2 22.38 6.34 8.86
N VAL A 3 22.61 5.12 9.30
CA VAL A 3 21.56 4.16 9.66
C VAL A 3 20.75 4.64 10.87
N GLY A 4 21.40 5.25 11.88
CA GLY A 4 20.72 5.75 13.07
C GLY A 4 19.72 6.88 12.76
N VAL A 5 20.08 7.84 11.87
CA VAL A 5 19.16 8.90 11.44
C VAL A 5 17.98 8.32 10.66
N ALA A 6 18.24 7.37 9.75
CA ALA A 6 17.16 6.72 9.00
C ALA A 6 16.21 5.93 9.91
N LEU A 7 16.75 5.17 10.87
CA LEU A 7 15.93 4.44 11.84
C LEU A 7 15.13 5.38 12.75
N TRP A 8 15.69 6.50 13.15
CA TRP A 8 14.98 7.52 13.94
C TRP A 8 13.82 8.13 13.16
N ILE A 9 14.04 8.51 11.88
CA ILE A 9 12.97 9.03 11.01
C ILE A 9 11.85 7.98 10.84
N LEU A 10 12.23 6.73 10.60
CA LEU A 10 11.28 5.63 10.44
C LEU A 10 10.48 5.39 11.72
N ALA A 11 11.15 5.34 12.88
CA ALA A 11 10.49 5.14 14.16
C ALA A 11 9.51 6.27 14.47
N LEU A 12 9.91 7.53 14.22
CA LEU A 12 9.03 8.69 14.40
C LEU A 12 7.82 8.62 13.47
N ALA A 13 8.02 8.30 12.19
CA ALA A 13 6.94 8.17 11.21
C ALA A 13 5.93 7.09 11.62
N ILE A 14 6.41 5.90 12.03
CA ILE A 14 5.57 4.79 12.50
C ILE A 14 4.81 5.21 13.77
N THR A 15 5.49 5.79 14.75
CA THR A 15 4.87 6.19 16.01
C THR A 15 3.76 7.22 15.78
N VAL A 16 4.02 8.27 15.00
CA VAL A 16 3.01 9.30 14.71
C VAL A 16 1.85 8.70 13.92
N ASN A 17 2.13 7.86 12.92
CA ASN A 17 1.09 7.19 12.15
C ASN A 17 0.17 6.34 13.04
N VAL A 18 0.74 5.53 13.92
CA VAL A 18 -0.04 4.69 14.85
C VAL A 18 -0.85 5.56 15.81
N LEU A 19 -0.24 6.57 16.45
CA LEU A 19 -0.92 7.44 17.39
C LEU A 19 -2.08 8.20 16.74
N VAL A 20 -1.88 8.72 15.53
CA VAL A 20 -2.94 9.46 14.83
C VAL A 20 -4.07 8.52 14.43
N ASN A 21 -3.77 7.34 13.87
CA ASN A 21 -4.82 6.41 13.47
C ASN A 21 -5.61 5.83 14.65
N LEU A 22 -5.00 5.73 15.84
CA LEU A 22 -5.69 5.26 17.05
C LEU A 22 -6.56 6.35 17.70
N ASN A 23 -6.12 7.60 17.69
CA ASN A 23 -6.81 8.67 18.43
C ASN A 23 -7.64 9.60 17.54
N HIS A 24 -7.20 9.83 16.31
CA HIS A 24 -7.80 10.81 15.40
C HIS A 24 -7.74 10.31 13.93
N PRO A 25 -8.40 9.19 13.59
CA PRO A 25 -8.35 8.62 12.25
C PRO A 25 -8.81 9.61 11.16
N GLU A 26 -9.74 10.49 11.48
CA GLU A 26 -10.25 11.53 10.58
C GLU A 26 -9.19 12.53 10.11
N TRP A 27 -8.10 12.69 10.85
CA TRP A 27 -7.00 13.58 10.47
C TRP A 27 -6.18 12.98 9.32
N SER A 28 -6.00 11.66 9.32
CA SER A 28 -5.30 10.95 8.23
C SER A 28 -6.04 11.07 6.90
N ASP A 29 -7.37 11.19 6.94
CA ASP A 29 -8.19 11.36 5.72
C ASP A 29 -8.13 12.78 5.15
N ARG A 30 -7.85 13.78 6.00
CA ARG A 30 -7.88 15.19 5.61
C ARG A 30 -6.51 15.77 5.28
N PHE A 31 -5.47 15.21 5.89
CA PHE A 31 -4.12 15.76 5.78
C PHE A 31 -3.07 14.64 5.68
N PRO A 32 -2.05 14.77 4.82
CA PRO A 32 -1.00 13.75 4.65
C PRO A 32 0.00 13.78 5.83
N ILE A 33 -0.49 13.40 7.03
CA ILE A 33 0.27 13.48 8.28
C ILE A 33 1.57 12.70 8.21
N LEU A 34 1.54 11.49 7.65
CA LEU A 34 2.75 10.67 7.51
C LEU A 34 3.82 11.38 6.69
N GLY A 35 3.44 11.93 5.53
CA GLY A 35 4.36 12.70 4.68
C GLY A 35 4.91 13.94 5.40
N ALA A 36 4.04 14.70 6.08
CA ALA A 36 4.45 15.88 6.85
C ALA A 36 5.41 15.50 7.98
N THR A 37 5.15 14.41 8.70
CA THR A 37 6.03 13.90 9.77
C THR A 37 7.40 13.51 9.23
N VAL A 38 7.48 12.80 8.10
CA VAL A 38 8.76 12.42 7.48
C VAL A 38 9.54 13.66 7.06
N TRP A 39 8.89 14.65 6.42
CA TRP A 39 9.54 15.91 6.06
C TRP A 39 10.04 16.68 7.28
N LEU A 40 9.21 16.79 8.31
CA LEU A 40 9.61 17.44 9.56
C LEU A 40 10.82 16.73 10.21
N ALA A 41 10.80 15.41 10.25
CA ALA A 41 11.90 14.61 10.78
C ALA A 41 13.21 14.83 9.97
N ILE A 42 13.12 14.86 8.65
CA ILE A 42 14.28 15.17 7.79
C ILE A 42 14.84 16.55 8.12
N LEU A 43 13.98 17.56 8.22
CA LEU A 43 14.39 18.94 8.53
C LEU A 43 15.03 19.05 9.93
N LEU A 44 14.46 18.39 10.93
CA LEU A 44 15.04 18.33 12.27
C LEU A 44 16.37 17.57 12.34
N ALA A 45 16.62 16.65 11.41
CA ALA A 45 17.87 15.93 11.32
C ALA A 45 18.99 16.71 10.61
N ILE A 46 18.72 17.86 9.98
CA ILE A 46 19.72 18.67 9.25
C ILE A 46 20.95 19.00 10.11
N PRO A 47 20.83 19.43 11.39
CA PRO A 47 21.98 19.74 12.22
C PRO A 47 22.89 18.53 12.49
N LEU A 48 22.31 17.32 12.47
CA LEU A 48 23.05 16.06 12.66
C LEU A 48 23.65 15.57 11.35
N ARG A 49 22.93 15.82 10.25
CA ARG A 49 23.35 15.42 8.91
C ARG A 49 22.54 16.17 7.83
N SER A 50 23.22 16.88 6.95
CA SER A 50 22.60 17.49 5.77
C SER A 50 22.07 16.39 4.83
N PRO A 51 20.81 16.50 4.38
CA PRO A 51 20.24 15.66 3.34
C PRO A 51 20.94 15.88 2.00
N ASP A 52 20.95 14.88 1.16
CA ASP A 52 21.40 15.01 -0.22
C ASP A 52 20.25 15.56 -1.09
N TRP A 53 20.20 16.87 -1.20
CA TRP A 53 19.17 17.58 -1.97
C TRP A 53 19.21 17.29 -3.46
N SER A 54 20.32 16.75 -3.98
CA SER A 54 20.44 16.35 -5.39
C SER A 54 19.49 15.19 -5.77
N GLN A 55 19.00 14.44 -4.77
CA GLN A 55 18.06 13.35 -4.97
C GLN A 55 16.61 13.81 -5.20
N ILE A 56 16.27 15.06 -4.86
CA ILE A 56 14.89 15.58 -4.98
C ILE A 56 14.33 15.47 -6.41
N PRO A 57 15.03 15.86 -7.48
CA PRO A 57 14.48 15.73 -8.83
C PRO A 57 14.17 14.27 -9.23
N GLY A 58 15.00 13.31 -8.79
CA GLY A 58 14.77 11.89 -9.00
C GLY A 58 13.55 11.38 -8.23
N ALA A 59 13.47 11.71 -6.94
CA ALA A 59 12.33 11.36 -6.09
C ALA A 59 11.02 11.97 -6.59
N LEU A 60 11.04 13.23 -7.06
CA LEU A 60 9.86 13.90 -7.63
C LEU A 60 9.36 13.20 -8.90
N ARG A 61 10.26 12.81 -9.80
CA ARG A 61 9.87 12.05 -11.01
C ARG A 61 9.21 10.72 -10.63
N GLY A 62 9.77 9.98 -9.66
CA GLY A 62 9.19 8.76 -9.15
C GLY A 62 7.81 8.98 -8.52
N ALA A 63 7.66 10.02 -7.70
CA ALA A 63 6.39 10.37 -7.08
C ALA A 63 5.32 10.76 -8.12
N LEU A 64 5.66 11.54 -9.14
CA LEU A 64 4.76 11.91 -10.23
C LEU A 64 4.34 10.69 -11.05
N PHE A 65 5.27 9.77 -11.32
CA PHE A 65 4.97 8.51 -12.00
C PHE A 65 3.98 7.67 -11.20
N LEU A 66 4.22 7.48 -9.89
CA LEU A 66 3.30 6.73 -9.02
C LEU A 66 1.94 7.40 -8.91
N LEU A 67 1.90 8.73 -8.80
CA LEU A 67 0.64 9.49 -8.77
C LEU A 67 -0.15 9.30 -10.06
N ALA A 68 0.51 9.32 -11.22
CA ALA A 68 -0.14 9.05 -12.50
C ALA A 68 -0.72 7.62 -12.56
N LEU A 69 0.04 6.62 -12.09
CA LEU A 69 -0.46 5.22 -12.03
C LEU A 69 -1.67 5.08 -11.12
N VAL A 70 -1.66 5.68 -9.93
CA VAL A 70 -2.79 5.65 -9.00
C VAL A 70 -4.00 6.37 -9.60
N THR A 71 -3.78 7.50 -10.29
CA THR A 71 -4.85 8.23 -10.97
C THR A 71 -5.48 7.38 -12.06
N ILE A 72 -4.69 6.73 -12.91
CA ILE A 72 -5.18 5.82 -13.95
C ILE A 72 -5.97 4.66 -13.32
N ALA A 73 -5.42 4.02 -12.28
CA ALA A 73 -6.12 2.95 -11.57
C ALA A 73 -7.46 3.42 -10.98
N SER A 74 -7.52 4.64 -10.44
CA SER A 74 -8.75 5.21 -9.88
C SER A 74 -9.83 5.52 -10.94
N MET A 75 -9.44 5.69 -12.20
CA MET A 75 -10.35 5.90 -13.32
C MET A 75 -10.90 4.59 -13.92
N MET A 76 -10.32 3.44 -13.58
CA MET A 76 -10.80 2.15 -14.09
C MET A 76 -12.21 1.84 -13.59
N PRO A 77 -13.11 1.34 -14.48
CA PRO A 77 -14.43 0.88 -14.10
C PRO A 77 -14.33 -0.42 -13.32
N VAL A 78 -14.58 -0.35 -12.00
CA VAL A 78 -14.47 -1.52 -11.10
C VAL A 78 -15.58 -2.55 -11.30
N GLU A 79 -16.66 -2.17 -11.98
CA GLU A 79 -17.82 -3.01 -12.27
C GLU A 79 -17.47 -4.19 -13.20
N HIS A 80 -16.41 -4.07 -13.99
CA HIS A 80 -15.94 -5.10 -14.91
C HIS A 80 -14.85 -6.00 -14.29
N LEU A 81 -14.41 -5.71 -13.07
CA LEU A 81 -13.43 -6.53 -12.37
C LEU A 81 -14.08 -7.78 -11.78
N PRO A 82 -13.33 -8.91 -11.69
CA PRO A 82 -13.82 -10.08 -10.97
C PRO A 82 -14.21 -9.72 -9.55
N ALA A 83 -15.31 -10.31 -9.05
CA ALA A 83 -15.78 -10.07 -7.69
C ALA A 83 -14.67 -10.32 -6.66
N ALA A 84 -14.66 -9.50 -5.60
CA ALA A 84 -13.72 -9.66 -4.51
C ALA A 84 -13.91 -11.02 -3.85
N SER A 85 -12.86 -11.82 -3.82
CA SER A 85 -12.82 -13.16 -3.25
C SER A 85 -11.39 -13.52 -2.89
N TRP A 86 -11.19 -14.60 -2.14
CA TRP A 86 -9.83 -15.07 -1.84
C TRP A 86 -9.08 -15.50 -3.11
N GLN A 87 -9.77 -16.01 -4.13
CA GLN A 87 -9.15 -16.39 -5.41
C GLN A 87 -8.64 -15.16 -6.16
N THR A 88 -9.45 -14.10 -6.21
CA THR A 88 -9.03 -12.84 -6.83
C THR A 88 -7.91 -12.18 -6.04
N ALA A 89 -7.95 -12.19 -4.71
CA ALA A 89 -6.86 -11.72 -3.87
C ALA A 89 -5.56 -12.50 -4.13
N PHE A 90 -5.64 -13.85 -4.20
CA PHE A 90 -4.50 -14.69 -4.56
C PHE A 90 -3.93 -14.36 -5.94
N GLY A 91 -4.79 -14.19 -6.93
CA GLY A 91 -4.38 -13.79 -8.29
C GLY A 91 -3.72 -12.41 -8.33
N LEU A 92 -4.24 -11.45 -7.55
CA LEU A 92 -3.67 -10.09 -7.46
C LEU A 92 -2.22 -10.11 -6.95
N GLY A 93 -1.82 -11.07 -6.13
CA GLY A 93 -0.42 -11.21 -5.73
C GLY A 93 0.51 -11.52 -6.91
N PHE A 94 0.12 -12.38 -7.84
CA PHE A 94 0.91 -12.61 -9.06
C PHE A 94 0.88 -11.42 -10.01
N VAL A 95 -0.25 -10.71 -10.09
CA VAL A 95 -0.33 -9.46 -10.86
C VAL A 95 0.59 -8.41 -10.25
N SER A 96 0.68 -8.34 -8.91
CA SER A 96 1.59 -7.43 -8.19
C SER A 96 3.08 -7.73 -8.45
N ALA A 97 3.42 -8.94 -8.85
CA ALA A 97 4.80 -9.25 -9.27
C ALA A 97 5.24 -8.47 -10.52
N VAL A 98 4.27 -8.07 -11.36
CA VAL A 98 4.50 -7.39 -12.65
C VAL A 98 4.07 -5.92 -12.60
N PHE A 99 3.07 -5.61 -11.79
CA PHE A 99 2.57 -4.25 -11.59
C PHE A 99 2.88 -3.79 -10.16
N ASP A 100 3.19 -2.50 -10.01
CA ASP A 100 3.41 -1.91 -8.69
C ASP A 100 2.19 -2.15 -7.79
N ASN A 101 2.45 -2.46 -6.53
CA ASN A 101 1.45 -2.78 -5.52
C ASN A 101 0.54 -1.59 -5.16
N ILE A 102 1.01 -0.35 -5.34
CA ILE A 102 0.24 0.85 -4.97
C ILE A 102 -1.02 1.01 -5.83
N PRO A 103 -0.94 1.02 -7.19
CA PRO A 103 -2.14 1.13 -8.03
C PRO A 103 -3.08 -0.07 -7.88
N LEU A 104 -2.57 -1.28 -7.66
CA LEU A 104 -3.42 -2.46 -7.43
C LEU A 104 -4.18 -2.35 -6.10
N THR A 105 -3.53 -1.87 -5.04
CA THR A 105 -4.19 -1.61 -3.75
C THR A 105 -5.26 -0.53 -3.90
N ALA A 106 -4.97 0.56 -4.60
CA ALA A 106 -5.94 1.63 -4.85
C ALA A 106 -7.18 1.13 -5.61
N LEU A 107 -6.98 0.24 -6.59
CA LEU A 107 -8.05 -0.38 -7.36
C LEU A 107 -8.92 -1.29 -6.48
N ALA A 108 -8.29 -2.14 -5.66
CA ALA A 108 -8.98 -3.03 -4.73
C ALA A 108 -9.75 -2.24 -3.65
N LEU A 109 -9.19 -1.13 -3.16
CA LEU A 109 -9.88 -0.21 -2.24
C LEU A 109 -11.13 0.39 -2.87
N LYS A 110 -11.05 0.81 -4.14
CA LYS A 110 -12.19 1.34 -4.89
C LYS A 110 -13.27 0.28 -5.08
N GLN A 111 -12.89 -0.95 -5.41
CA GLN A 111 -13.82 -2.06 -5.61
C GLN A 111 -14.49 -2.46 -4.29
N GLY A 112 -13.72 -2.54 -3.18
CA GLY A 112 -14.21 -3.01 -1.89
C GLY A 112 -14.47 -4.52 -1.82
N GLY A 113 -14.95 -4.98 -0.66
CA GLY A 113 -15.34 -6.38 -0.45
C GLY A 113 -14.18 -7.36 -0.23
N TYR A 114 -12.94 -6.87 -0.11
CA TYR A 114 -11.79 -7.70 0.22
C TYR A 114 -11.60 -7.88 1.73
N ASP A 115 -10.98 -8.99 2.09
CA ASP A 115 -10.29 -9.13 3.36
C ASP A 115 -8.97 -8.36 3.25
N TRP A 116 -8.84 -7.26 4.02
CA TRP A 116 -7.70 -6.37 3.90
C TRP A 116 -6.39 -6.99 4.35
N GLY A 117 -6.43 -7.90 5.33
CA GLY A 117 -5.24 -8.63 5.79
C GLY A 117 -4.72 -9.56 4.70
N VAL A 118 -5.62 -10.33 4.10
CA VAL A 118 -5.29 -11.25 2.99
C VAL A 118 -4.83 -10.48 1.76
N LEU A 119 -5.50 -9.38 1.43
CA LEU A 119 -5.12 -8.54 0.28
C LEU A 119 -3.75 -7.88 0.50
N ALA A 120 -3.50 -7.32 1.68
CA ALA A 120 -2.21 -6.70 2.01
C ALA A 120 -1.07 -7.70 1.92
N TYR A 121 -1.27 -8.92 2.43
CA TYR A 121 -0.32 -10.01 2.24
C TYR A 121 -0.11 -10.32 0.76
N ALA A 122 -1.19 -10.55 0.01
CA ALA A 122 -1.12 -10.96 -1.39
C ALA A 122 -0.38 -9.93 -2.24
N VAL A 123 -0.80 -8.67 -2.19
CA VAL A 123 -0.23 -7.60 -3.02
C VAL A 123 1.17 -7.21 -2.54
N GLY A 124 1.39 -7.13 -1.21
CA GLY A 124 2.68 -6.77 -0.63
C GLY A 124 3.75 -7.83 -0.87
N PHE A 125 3.43 -9.11 -0.61
CA PHE A 125 4.35 -10.20 -0.86
C PHE A 125 4.56 -10.44 -2.36
N GLY A 126 3.48 -10.38 -3.15
CA GLY A 126 3.52 -10.57 -4.60
C GLY A 126 4.49 -9.62 -5.28
N GLY A 127 4.51 -8.34 -4.89
CA GLY A 127 5.44 -7.33 -5.40
C GLY A 127 6.92 -7.64 -5.15
N SER A 128 7.24 -8.60 -4.27
CA SER A 128 8.62 -9.03 -4.02
C SER A 128 9.11 -10.14 -4.94
N MET A 129 8.24 -10.75 -5.72
CA MET A 129 8.60 -11.89 -6.60
C MET A 129 9.52 -11.49 -7.75
N ILE A 130 9.38 -10.26 -8.27
CA ILE A 130 10.21 -9.71 -9.34
C ILE A 130 10.68 -8.32 -8.93
N TRP A 131 11.89 -7.92 -9.31
CA TRP A 131 12.52 -6.69 -8.87
C TRP A 131 11.72 -5.41 -9.20
N PHE A 132 10.96 -5.38 -10.26
CA PHE A 132 10.17 -4.21 -10.67
C PHE A 132 8.72 -4.23 -10.14
N GLY A 133 8.29 -5.29 -9.46
CA GLY A 133 6.97 -5.38 -8.82
C GLY A 133 6.82 -4.51 -7.57
N SER A 134 7.90 -3.88 -7.10
CA SER A 134 7.86 -2.96 -5.98
C SER A 134 8.91 -1.85 -6.10
N SER A 135 8.61 -0.69 -5.53
CA SER A 135 9.56 0.43 -5.46
C SER A 135 10.86 0.08 -4.71
N ALA A 136 10.79 -0.83 -3.72
CA ALA A 136 11.96 -1.33 -3.01
C ALA A 136 12.87 -2.16 -3.92
N GLY A 137 12.32 -3.04 -4.75
CA GLY A 137 13.06 -3.82 -5.74
C GLY A 137 13.72 -2.93 -6.79
N VAL A 138 13.02 -1.92 -7.27
CA VAL A 138 13.56 -0.92 -8.20
C VAL A 138 14.72 -0.15 -7.56
N ALA A 139 14.57 0.28 -6.30
CA ALA A 139 15.64 0.97 -5.58
C ALA A 139 16.87 0.07 -5.41
N LEU A 140 16.68 -1.20 -5.03
CA LEU A 140 17.76 -2.16 -4.85
C LEU A 140 18.54 -2.38 -6.16
N THR A 141 17.84 -2.59 -7.27
CA THR A 141 18.46 -2.82 -8.58
C THR A 141 19.02 -1.55 -9.23
N SER A 142 18.66 -0.37 -8.74
CA SER A 142 19.34 0.87 -9.10
C SER A 142 20.74 0.94 -8.50
N MET A 143 20.93 0.35 -7.30
CA MET A 143 22.23 0.25 -6.62
C MET A 143 23.07 -0.94 -7.13
N TYR A 144 22.40 -2.02 -7.55
CA TYR A 144 22.99 -3.27 -8.02
C TYR A 144 22.44 -3.62 -9.41
N PRO A 145 22.99 -3.02 -10.49
CA PRO A 145 22.45 -3.20 -11.85
C PRO A 145 22.43 -4.63 -12.36
N GLU A 146 23.31 -5.49 -11.84
CA GLU A 146 23.38 -6.93 -12.14
C GLU A 146 22.09 -7.66 -11.72
N GLY A 147 21.34 -7.12 -10.77
CA GLY A 147 20.05 -7.64 -10.31
C GLY A 147 18.87 -7.35 -11.24
N ARG A 148 19.04 -6.62 -12.34
CA ARG A 148 17.93 -6.19 -13.23
C ARG A 148 17.38 -7.29 -14.14
N SER A 149 17.93 -8.48 -14.13
CA SER A 149 17.43 -9.56 -14.98
C SER A 149 16.21 -10.25 -14.35
N ALA A 150 15.03 -10.04 -14.93
CA ALA A 150 13.80 -10.72 -14.50
C ALA A 150 13.93 -12.25 -14.59
N TRP A 151 14.64 -12.76 -15.62
CA TRP A 151 14.90 -14.19 -15.77
C TRP A 151 15.73 -14.76 -14.61
N GLN A 152 16.77 -14.05 -14.17
CA GLN A 152 17.57 -14.47 -13.04
C GLN A 152 16.75 -14.44 -11.72
N TRP A 153 15.88 -13.45 -11.55
CA TRP A 153 14.95 -13.41 -10.42
C TRP A 153 14.01 -14.60 -10.40
N LEU A 154 13.40 -14.94 -11.52
CA LEU A 154 12.53 -16.12 -11.63
C LEU A 154 13.29 -17.43 -11.41
N ARG A 155 14.46 -17.57 -12.02
CA ARG A 155 15.26 -18.80 -11.92
C ARG A 155 15.80 -19.06 -10.52
N HIS A 156 16.29 -18.03 -9.84
CA HIS A 156 16.89 -18.16 -8.50
C HIS A 156 15.92 -17.81 -7.39
N GLY A 157 14.87 -17.04 -7.67
CA GLY A 157 13.86 -16.57 -6.72
C GLY A 157 12.55 -17.38 -6.74
N TRP A 158 12.46 -18.51 -7.44
CA TRP A 158 11.22 -19.31 -7.49
C TRP A 158 10.68 -19.69 -6.11
N HIS A 159 11.57 -19.86 -5.13
CA HIS A 159 11.21 -20.14 -3.75
C HIS A 159 10.44 -19.00 -3.09
N VAL A 160 10.58 -17.76 -3.57
CA VAL A 160 9.77 -16.62 -3.11
C VAL A 160 8.31 -16.82 -3.55
N ALA A 161 8.09 -17.21 -4.81
CA ALA A 161 6.74 -17.54 -5.29
C ALA A 161 6.14 -18.74 -4.54
N LEU A 162 6.95 -19.76 -4.25
CA LEU A 162 6.52 -20.88 -3.42
C LEU A 162 6.16 -20.41 -1.99
N GLY A 163 7.00 -19.57 -1.40
CA GLY A 163 6.74 -18.96 -0.07
C GLY A 163 5.44 -18.16 -0.06
N TYR A 164 5.14 -17.43 -1.14
CA TYR A 164 3.86 -16.75 -1.32
C TYR A 164 2.68 -17.73 -1.27
N VAL A 165 2.72 -18.80 -2.07
CA VAL A 165 1.63 -19.78 -2.13
C VAL A 165 1.42 -20.47 -0.77
N VAL A 166 2.51 -20.92 -0.14
CA VAL A 166 2.46 -21.57 1.17
C VAL A 166 1.95 -20.62 2.24
N GLY A 167 2.48 -19.41 2.29
CA GLY A 167 2.06 -18.41 3.28
C GLY A 167 0.60 -17.97 3.07
N PHE A 168 0.14 -17.83 1.82
CA PHE A 168 -1.26 -17.57 1.52
C PHE A 168 -2.16 -18.71 2.00
N ALA A 169 -1.77 -19.97 1.73
CA ALA A 169 -2.51 -21.13 2.19
C ALA A 169 -2.57 -21.20 3.74
N VAL A 170 -1.46 -20.97 4.42
CA VAL A 170 -1.41 -20.91 5.89
C VAL A 170 -2.31 -19.79 6.42
N LEU A 171 -2.26 -18.60 5.81
CA LEU A 171 -3.10 -17.47 6.20
C LEU A 171 -4.59 -17.83 6.08
N MET A 172 -4.98 -18.44 4.95
CA MET A 172 -6.36 -18.86 4.70
C MET A 172 -6.82 -19.98 5.64
N LEU A 173 -5.94 -20.90 5.99
CA LEU A 173 -6.27 -22.00 6.94
C LEU A 173 -6.36 -21.50 8.39
N ALA A 174 -5.53 -20.54 8.77
CA ALA A 174 -5.47 -20.03 10.13
C ALA A 174 -6.56 -18.99 10.44
N LEU A 175 -6.81 -18.06 9.52
CA LEU A 175 -7.70 -16.92 9.73
C LEU A 175 -9.00 -17.02 8.91
N GLY A 176 -8.99 -17.75 7.81
CA GLY A 176 -10.09 -17.81 6.86
C GLY A 176 -10.19 -16.54 6.01
N TRP A 177 -11.31 -16.40 5.29
CA TRP A 177 -11.63 -15.22 4.49
C TRP A 177 -12.67 -14.38 5.21
N GLN A 178 -12.32 -13.15 5.60
CA GLN A 178 -13.18 -12.24 6.36
C GLN A 178 -13.31 -10.91 5.60
N PRO A 179 -14.19 -10.82 4.58
CA PRO A 179 -14.36 -9.62 3.80
C PRO A 179 -14.91 -8.49 4.65
N HIS A 180 -14.31 -7.31 4.55
CA HIS A 180 -14.76 -6.12 5.24
C HIS A 180 -15.63 -5.26 4.30
N ALA A 181 -16.78 -4.80 4.77
CA ALA A 181 -17.57 -3.82 4.06
C ALA A 181 -16.74 -2.52 3.87
N THR A 182 -16.83 -1.91 2.70
CA THR A 182 -16.17 -0.63 2.45
C THR A 182 -16.64 0.43 3.45
N LEU A 183 -15.72 1.07 4.14
CA LEU A 183 -16.02 2.18 5.08
C LEU A 183 -16.80 3.36 4.44
N LYS A 184 -16.95 3.38 3.12
CA LYS A 184 -17.67 4.41 2.36
C LYS A 184 -19.16 4.14 2.14
N SER A 185 -19.73 3.03 2.59
CA SER A 185 -21.17 2.74 2.45
C SER A 185 -22.02 3.26 3.62
N VAL A 186 -21.43 3.95 4.59
CA VAL A 186 -22.21 4.66 5.60
C VAL A 186 -22.46 6.08 5.10
N THR A 187 -23.36 6.23 4.14
CA THR A 187 -23.99 7.51 3.86
C THR A 187 -24.95 7.82 5.03
N PRO A 188 -24.74 8.89 5.81
CA PRO A 188 -25.67 9.25 6.87
C PRO A 188 -26.85 10.05 6.25
N SER A 189 -27.68 9.44 5.45
CA SER A 189 -28.87 10.10 4.89
C SER A 189 -30.18 9.32 5.06
N ALA A 190 -30.26 8.45 6.06
CA ALA A 190 -31.50 7.74 6.38
C ALA A 190 -31.95 7.91 7.84
N ARG A 191 -31.61 9.03 8.49
CA ARG A 191 -32.09 9.26 9.86
C ARG A 191 -32.78 10.59 10.08
N VAL A 192 -33.47 11.11 9.06
CA VAL A 192 -34.34 12.27 9.21
C VAL A 192 -35.57 12.13 8.32
N ILE A 193 -36.37 11.10 8.47
CA ILE A 193 -37.81 11.11 8.12
C ILE A 193 -38.47 9.92 8.84
N ASP A 194 -38.52 9.96 10.15
CA ASP A 194 -39.56 9.18 10.87
C ASP A 194 -39.81 9.80 12.25
N GLY A 195 -40.25 11.03 12.23
CA GLY A 195 -40.55 11.82 13.45
C GLY A 195 -41.69 12.78 13.33
N SER A 196 -42.57 12.68 12.35
CA SER A 196 -43.72 13.57 12.25
C SER A 196 -44.90 13.03 11.45
N ILE A 197 -45.52 11.94 11.89
CA ILE A 197 -46.94 11.68 11.61
C ILE A 197 -47.47 10.79 12.76
N SER A 198 -47.79 11.39 13.89
CA SER A 198 -48.73 10.82 14.83
C SER A 198 -49.19 11.94 15.76
N ARG A 199 -50.10 12.76 15.27
CA ARG A 199 -51.11 13.53 16.03
C ARG A 199 -52.08 14.20 15.07
N ALA A 200 -53.16 13.53 14.74
CA ALA A 200 -54.48 14.09 14.51
C ALA A 200 -55.49 12.96 14.58
#